data_cba2646c6423c4f8f30621bb40c9eb4b
#
_entry.id   cba2646c6423c4f8f30621bb40c9eb4b
#
_cell.length_a   1.000
_cell.length_b   1.000
_cell.length_c   1.000
_cell.angle_alpha   90.00
_cell.angle_beta   90.00
_cell.angle_gamma   90.00
#
_symmetry.space_group_name_H-M   'P 1'
#
loop_
_entity.id
_entity.type
_entity.pdbx_description
1 polymer ?
#
loop_
_entity_poly.entity_id
_entity_poly.type
_entity_poly.pdbx_seq_one_letter_code
_entity_poly.pdbx_strand_id
1 'polypeptide(L)'
;MSTVSLEEFLKPISQALGRTEPPASIEPCEATKAPLPGDYRDYSTEELAQWFTEEATKMGTIVREAKPEEVSQVVLDLVNEIGQGGHIVYSDVPEIDGFGIPEVLNNASFEAVRWNPTSREKSMGRAESADIGITFASAGIAETATIMQRCTEKSGRAVCLLPIGHIALLHKSTIFPYMTQLMDDWEKRIAGGEEMPSNVTFISGPSNTADIELVRVVGVHGPVYASVVLIDD
;
A
#
# COMPACT_ATOMS: atom_id res chain seq x y z
N MET A 1 30.86 -12.79 -21.87
CA MET A 1 30.31 -11.41 -21.80
C MET A 1 31.44 -10.53 -21.32
N SER A 2 31.89 -9.54 -22.11
CA SER A 2 32.92 -8.60 -21.69
C SER A 2 32.31 -7.68 -20.61
N THR A 3 32.89 -7.69 -19.43
CA THR A 3 32.54 -6.77 -18.34
C THR A 3 33.11 -5.40 -18.68
N VAL A 4 32.28 -4.44 -19.04
CA VAL A 4 32.65 -3.04 -19.19
C VAL A 4 33.00 -2.50 -17.80
N SER A 5 34.12 -1.80 -17.65
CA SER A 5 34.49 -1.17 -16.38
C SER A 5 33.52 -0.03 -16.05
N LEU A 6 33.36 0.31 -14.75
CA LEU A 6 32.55 1.44 -14.33
C LEU A 6 32.98 2.76 -14.99
N GLU A 7 34.29 2.96 -15.14
CA GLU A 7 34.85 4.14 -15.79
C GLU A 7 34.45 4.21 -17.26
N GLU A 8 34.59 3.12 -18.02
CA GLU A 8 34.16 3.03 -19.42
C GLU A 8 32.66 3.25 -19.58
N PHE A 9 31.87 2.78 -18.64
CA PHE A 9 30.38 2.99 -18.61
C PHE A 9 30.04 4.46 -18.36
N LEU A 10 30.71 5.11 -17.41
CA LEU A 10 30.39 6.50 -17.01
C LEU A 10 30.95 7.56 -17.98
N LYS A 11 31.99 7.25 -18.74
CA LYS A 11 32.65 8.21 -19.62
C LYS A 11 31.74 8.88 -20.66
N PRO A 12 30.91 8.15 -21.44
CA PRO A 12 29.98 8.79 -22.38
C PRO A 12 28.91 9.64 -21.68
N ILE A 13 28.47 9.24 -20.49
CA ILE A 13 27.49 10.01 -19.70
C ILE A 13 28.10 11.33 -19.23
N SER A 14 29.32 11.30 -18.72
CA SER A 14 30.07 12.51 -18.30
C SER A 14 30.28 13.47 -19.46
N GLN A 15 30.66 12.96 -20.61
CA GLN A 15 30.82 13.77 -21.82
C GLN A 15 29.51 14.42 -22.28
N ALA A 16 28.42 13.70 -22.26
CA ALA A 16 27.10 14.24 -22.58
C ALA A 16 26.66 15.35 -21.60
N LEU A 17 27.14 15.29 -20.35
CA LEU A 17 26.92 16.32 -19.32
C LEU A 17 27.93 17.46 -19.36
N GLY A 18 28.82 17.53 -20.40
CA GLY A 18 29.81 18.56 -20.54
C GLY A 18 31.01 18.44 -19.58
N ARG A 19 31.22 17.26 -18.99
CA ARG A 19 32.33 16.98 -18.07
C ARG A 19 33.45 16.28 -18.82
N THR A 20 34.71 16.61 -18.52
CA THR A 20 35.86 15.95 -19.12
C THR A 20 36.06 14.52 -18.62
N GLU A 21 35.76 14.30 -17.33
CA GLU A 21 35.93 13.00 -16.66
C GLU A 21 34.78 12.77 -15.68
N PRO A 22 34.44 11.51 -15.34
CA PRO A 22 33.53 11.19 -14.26
C PRO A 22 34.08 11.75 -12.93
N PRO A 23 33.25 12.39 -12.08
CA PRO A 23 33.73 12.85 -10.78
C PRO A 23 34.11 11.66 -9.89
N ALA A 24 35.26 11.77 -9.21
CA ALA A 24 35.73 10.72 -8.30
C ALA A 24 34.80 10.53 -7.06
N SER A 25 34.13 11.58 -6.67
CA SER A 25 33.09 11.56 -5.64
C SER A 25 32.06 12.64 -5.93
N ILE A 26 30.82 12.41 -5.51
CA ILE A 26 29.77 13.42 -5.52
C ILE A 26 29.56 13.78 -4.06
N GLU A 27 29.76 15.06 -3.70
CA GLU A 27 29.34 15.52 -2.38
C GLU A 27 27.84 15.34 -2.26
N PRO A 28 27.34 14.73 -1.15
CA PRO A 28 25.93 14.66 -0.91
C PRO A 28 25.35 16.07 -0.94
N CYS A 29 24.28 16.26 -1.71
CA CYS A 29 23.51 17.49 -1.61
C CYS A 29 23.10 17.65 -0.14
N GLU A 30 23.41 18.77 0.48
CA GLU A 30 22.82 19.08 1.81
C GLU A 30 21.31 18.97 1.63
N ALA A 31 20.72 18.05 2.39
CA ALA A 31 19.27 17.96 2.44
C ALA A 31 18.76 19.31 2.95
N THR A 32 18.25 20.12 2.04
CA THR A 32 17.47 21.27 2.45
C THR A 32 16.32 20.70 3.25
N LYS A 33 16.31 20.96 4.57
CA LYS A 33 15.12 20.74 5.39
C LYS A 33 14.06 21.66 4.79
N ALA A 34 13.29 21.12 3.83
CA ALA A 34 12.11 21.82 3.37
C ALA A 34 11.28 22.14 4.63
N PRO A 35 10.77 23.36 4.78
CA PRO A 35 9.80 23.62 5.84
C PRO A 35 8.67 22.61 5.63
N LEU A 36 8.50 21.75 6.62
CA LEU A 36 7.46 20.75 6.59
C LEU A 36 6.12 21.51 6.53
N PRO A 37 5.27 21.24 5.56
CA PRO A 37 3.96 21.86 5.54
C PRO A 37 3.17 21.34 6.75
N GLY A 38 2.65 22.22 7.55
CA GLY A 38 1.68 21.87 8.57
C GLY A 38 2.09 22.24 9.99
N ASP A 39 1.07 22.29 10.80
CA ASP A 39 1.16 22.50 12.23
C ASP A 39 1.51 21.14 12.87
N TYR A 40 2.75 20.99 13.37
CA TYR A 40 3.24 19.76 14.05
C TYR A 40 2.64 19.61 15.44
N ARG A 41 1.33 19.87 15.56
CA ARG A 41 0.63 19.58 16.81
C ARG A 41 0.48 18.06 16.99
N ASP A 42 0.32 17.64 18.20
CA ASP A 42 -0.11 16.28 18.50
C ASP A 42 -1.59 16.13 18.08
N TYR A 43 -1.85 15.18 17.23
CA TYR A 43 -3.20 14.78 16.82
C TYR A 43 -3.62 13.56 17.64
N SER A 44 -4.88 13.53 18.06
CA SER A 44 -5.45 12.27 18.58
C SER A 44 -5.67 11.24 17.48
N THR A 45 -5.81 9.98 17.86
CA THR A 45 -6.10 8.89 16.92
C THR A 45 -7.39 9.16 16.15
N GLU A 46 -8.41 9.67 16.81
CA GLU A 46 -9.71 10.00 16.22
C GLU A 46 -9.61 11.15 15.22
N GLU A 47 -8.84 12.20 15.55
CA GLU A 47 -8.60 13.31 14.61
C GLU A 47 -7.89 12.83 13.35
N LEU A 48 -6.91 11.93 13.47
CA LEU A 48 -6.20 11.35 12.33
C LEU A 48 -7.10 10.42 11.51
N ALA A 49 -7.91 9.61 12.16
CA ALA A 49 -8.85 8.72 11.48
C ALA A 49 -9.93 9.53 10.73
N GLN A 50 -10.45 10.59 11.33
CA GLN A 50 -11.39 11.50 10.68
C GLN A 50 -10.75 12.19 9.47
N TRP A 51 -9.56 12.76 9.63
CA TRP A 51 -8.83 13.41 8.54
C TRP A 51 -8.54 12.43 7.41
N PHE A 52 -8.05 11.24 7.72
CA PHE A 52 -7.84 10.17 6.75
C PHE A 52 -9.13 9.87 5.97
N THR A 53 -10.26 9.73 6.66
CA THR A 53 -11.56 9.42 6.06
C THR A 53 -12.05 10.53 5.13
N GLU A 54 -11.88 11.79 5.52
CA GLU A 54 -12.26 12.94 4.70
C GLU A 54 -11.45 12.99 3.38
N GLU A 55 -10.12 12.81 3.46
CA GLU A 55 -9.26 12.80 2.26
C GLU A 55 -9.51 11.54 1.40
N ALA A 56 -9.70 10.37 2.02
CA ALA A 56 -10.02 9.12 1.32
C ALA A 56 -11.32 9.23 0.50
N THR A 57 -12.35 9.82 1.09
CA THR A 57 -13.65 10.03 0.44
C THR A 57 -13.54 10.94 -0.79
N LYS A 58 -12.74 12.01 -0.70
CA LYS A 58 -12.49 12.91 -1.86
C LYS A 58 -11.84 12.17 -3.04
N MET A 59 -11.05 11.13 -2.76
CA MET A 59 -10.42 10.32 -3.81
C MET A 59 -11.30 9.18 -4.32
N GLY A 60 -12.45 8.94 -3.72
CA GLY A 60 -13.36 7.86 -4.08
C GLY A 60 -13.04 6.53 -3.39
N THR A 61 -12.32 6.56 -2.28
CA THR A 61 -12.09 5.40 -1.42
C THR A 61 -13.28 5.20 -0.48
N ILE A 62 -13.74 3.95 -0.35
CA ILE A 62 -14.77 3.59 0.62
C ILE A 62 -14.09 3.36 1.97
N VAL A 63 -14.48 4.13 2.99
CA VAL A 63 -13.98 3.94 4.35
C VAL A 63 -15.09 3.40 5.24
N ARG A 64 -14.77 2.41 6.05
CA ARG A 64 -15.63 1.87 7.10
C ARG A 64 -14.83 1.82 8.41
N GLU A 65 -15.48 2.14 9.50
CA GLU A 65 -14.90 1.95 10.83
C GLU A 65 -15.46 0.66 11.45
N ALA A 66 -14.62 -0.02 12.21
CA ALA A 66 -15.00 -1.27 12.85
C ALA A 66 -14.27 -1.46 14.17
N LYS A 67 -14.97 -1.99 15.17
CA LYS A 67 -14.31 -2.59 16.32
C LYS A 67 -13.72 -3.93 15.94
N PRO A 68 -12.71 -4.44 16.67
CA PRO A 68 -12.07 -5.71 16.35
C PRO A 68 -13.04 -6.88 16.11
N GLU A 69 -14.10 -6.96 16.90
CA GLU A 69 -15.14 -8.00 16.79
C GLU A 69 -16.08 -7.83 15.59
N GLU A 70 -16.11 -6.67 14.97
CA GLU A 70 -16.98 -6.34 13.83
C GLU A 70 -16.27 -6.44 12.48
N VAL A 71 -14.93 -6.51 12.47
CA VAL A 71 -14.09 -6.43 11.25
C VAL A 71 -14.51 -7.46 10.19
N SER A 72 -14.73 -8.71 10.59
CA SER A 72 -15.10 -9.76 9.63
C SER A 72 -16.45 -9.48 8.96
N GLN A 73 -17.42 -8.96 9.70
CA GLN A 73 -18.72 -8.61 9.14
C GLN A 73 -18.61 -7.39 8.21
N VAL A 74 -17.86 -6.37 8.60
CA VAL A 74 -17.64 -5.17 7.77
C VAL A 74 -16.92 -5.54 6.47
N VAL A 75 -15.94 -6.44 6.53
CA VAL A 75 -15.28 -6.97 5.33
C VAL A 75 -16.28 -7.72 4.45
N LEU A 76 -17.12 -8.58 5.01
CA LEU A 76 -18.14 -9.31 4.26
C LEU A 76 -19.12 -8.35 3.56
N ASP A 77 -19.54 -7.29 4.26
CA ASP A 77 -20.43 -6.28 3.69
C ASP A 77 -19.77 -5.54 2.52
N LEU A 78 -18.49 -5.17 2.64
CA LEU A 78 -17.72 -4.56 1.56
C LEU A 78 -17.52 -5.52 0.38
N VAL A 79 -17.27 -6.80 0.65
CA VAL A 79 -17.18 -7.83 -0.41
C VAL A 79 -18.49 -7.93 -1.19
N ASN A 80 -19.63 -7.93 -0.51
CA ASN A 80 -20.96 -7.95 -1.14
C ASN A 80 -21.25 -6.66 -1.93
N GLU A 81 -20.77 -5.51 -1.45
CA GLU A 81 -20.96 -4.21 -2.10
C GLU A 81 -20.13 -4.09 -3.40
N ILE A 82 -18.89 -4.58 -3.38
CA ILE A 82 -17.91 -4.40 -4.46
C ILE A 82 -17.87 -5.61 -5.38
N GLY A 83 -18.01 -6.80 -4.82
CA GLY A 83 -17.70 -8.05 -5.49
C GLY A 83 -18.74 -8.44 -6.53
N GLN A 84 -18.29 -8.78 -7.75
CA GLN A 84 -19.15 -9.20 -8.85
C GLN A 84 -19.00 -10.68 -9.22
N GLY A 85 -18.06 -11.43 -8.67
CA GLY A 85 -17.77 -12.78 -9.10
C GLY A 85 -17.52 -13.78 -7.98
N GLY A 86 -17.13 -13.33 -6.82
CA GLY A 86 -16.93 -14.17 -5.64
C GLY A 86 -15.54 -14.78 -5.51
N HIS A 87 -14.58 -14.39 -6.33
CA HIS A 87 -13.17 -14.81 -6.21
C HIS A 87 -12.39 -13.81 -5.37
N ILE A 88 -11.85 -14.27 -4.25
CA ILE A 88 -11.15 -13.43 -3.28
C ILE A 88 -9.74 -13.98 -3.07
N VAL A 89 -8.75 -13.10 -3.07
CA VAL A 89 -7.39 -13.42 -2.62
C VAL A 89 -7.07 -12.59 -1.38
N TYR A 90 -6.44 -13.20 -0.38
CA TYR A 90 -6.05 -12.47 0.83
C TYR A 90 -4.62 -12.80 1.27
N SER A 91 -3.98 -11.84 1.95
CA SER A 91 -2.62 -11.99 2.47
C SER A 91 -2.56 -13.06 3.57
N ASP A 92 -1.46 -13.83 3.61
CA ASP A 92 -1.21 -14.86 4.63
C ASP A 92 -0.56 -14.23 5.88
N VAL A 93 -1.30 -13.35 6.54
CA VAL A 93 -0.85 -12.65 7.75
C VAL A 93 -1.77 -12.95 8.94
N PRO A 94 -1.21 -13.04 10.16
CA PRO A 94 -1.96 -13.44 11.34
C PRO A 94 -3.18 -12.58 11.65
N GLU A 95 -3.12 -11.30 11.31
CA GLU A 95 -4.18 -10.33 11.55
C GLU A 95 -5.47 -10.70 10.81
N ILE A 96 -5.35 -11.17 9.57
CA ILE A 96 -6.51 -11.59 8.76
C ILE A 96 -7.20 -12.81 9.40
N ASP A 97 -6.41 -13.75 9.92
CA ASP A 97 -6.95 -14.90 10.66
C ASP A 97 -7.54 -14.46 12.01
N GLY A 98 -6.85 -13.55 12.71
CA GLY A 98 -7.27 -13.04 14.02
C GLY A 98 -8.65 -12.38 14.00
N PHE A 99 -9.04 -11.78 12.89
CA PHE A 99 -10.36 -11.20 12.69
C PHE A 99 -11.42 -12.19 12.16
N GLY A 100 -11.07 -13.45 11.93
CA GLY A 100 -12.01 -14.48 11.43
C GLY A 100 -12.49 -14.26 10.00
N ILE A 101 -11.74 -13.52 9.20
CA ILE A 101 -12.12 -13.18 7.82
C ILE A 101 -12.26 -14.43 6.93
N PRO A 102 -11.30 -15.40 6.95
CA PRO A 102 -11.43 -16.60 6.12
C PRO A 102 -12.70 -17.41 6.42
N GLU A 103 -13.08 -17.53 7.70
CA GLU A 103 -14.26 -18.27 8.13
C GLU A 103 -15.55 -17.62 7.62
N VAL A 104 -15.65 -16.30 7.75
CA VAL A 104 -16.83 -15.54 7.29
C VAL A 104 -17.00 -15.63 5.78
N LEU A 105 -15.91 -15.49 5.01
CA LEU A 105 -15.94 -15.57 3.55
C LEU A 105 -16.32 -16.99 3.08
N ASN A 106 -15.75 -18.02 3.68
CA ASN A 106 -16.09 -19.41 3.36
C ASN A 106 -17.55 -19.75 3.67
N ASN A 107 -18.07 -19.28 4.82
CA ASN A 107 -19.46 -19.48 5.21
C ASN A 107 -20.44 -18.77 4.26
N ALA A 108 -20.03 -17.66 3.66
CA ALA A 108 -20.79 -16.93 2.65
C ALA A 108 -20.64 -17.48 1.22
N SER A 109 -19.98 -18.62 1.07
CA SER A 109 -19.77 -19.31 -0.21
C SER A 109 -18.91 -18.56 -1.23
N PHE A 110 -18.04 -17.67 -0.79
CA PHE A 110 -17.01 -17.06 -1.63
C PHE A 110 -15.83 -18.02 -1.83
N GLU A 111 -15.24 -18.00 -3.02
CA GLU A 111 -13.97 -18.69 -3.26
C GLU A 111 -12.81 -17.84 -2.74
N ALA A 112 -12.56 -17.92 -1.43
CA ALA A 112 -11.49 -17.17 -0.77
C ALA A 112 -10.20 -17.99 -0.72
N VAL A 113 -9.13 -17.47 -1.31
CA VAL A 113 -7.84 -18.14 -1.42
C VAL A 113 -6.76 -17.34 -0.73
N ARG A 114 -6.02 -18.00 0.17
CA ARG A 114 -4.86 -17.45 0.85
C ARG A 114 -3.69 -17.31 -0.12
N TRP A 115 -2.99 -16.19 -0.07
CA TRP A 115 -1.71 -16.02 -0.75
C TRP A 115 -0.70 -17.07 -0.30
N ASN A 116 -0.06 -17.74 -1.25
CA ASN A 116 0.92 -18.79 -0.94
C ASN A 116 2.26 -18.51 -1.65
N PRO A 117 3.31 -18.14 -0.90
CA PRO A 117 4.62 -17.82 -1.48
C PRO A 117 5.30 -19.01 -2.14
N THR A 118 5.02 -20.25 -1.70
CA THR A 118 5.66 -21.47 -2.24
C THR A 118 5.11 -21.85 -3.62
N SER A 119 3.96 -21.31 -3.99
CA SER A 119 3.31 -21.52 -5.29
C SER A 119 3.09 -20.19 -6.00
N ARG A 120 4.15 -19.38 -6.14
CA ARG A 120 4.08 -18.01 -6.65
C ARG A 120 3.29 -17.87 -7.97
N GLU A 121 3.56 -18.73 -8.95
CA GLU A 121 2.86 -18.70 -10.25
C GLU A 121 1.36 -18.90 -10.10
N LYS A 122 0.94 -19.89 -9.29
CA LYS A 122 -0.48 -20.13 -9.01
C LYS A 122 -1.11 -18.96 -8.23
N SER A 123 -0.39 -18.41 -7.27
CA SER A 123 -0.88 -17.27 -6.48
C SER A 123 -0.99 -16.00 -7.32
N MET A 124 -0.08 -15.78 -8.26
CA MET A 124 -0.19 -14.69 -9.24
C MET A 124 -1.42 -14.85 -10.12
N GLY A 125 -1.65 -16.04 -10.71
CA GLY A 125 -2.84 -16.32 -11.51
C GLY A 125 -4.15 -16.18 -10.70
N ARG A 126 -4.13 -16.56 -9.43
CA ARG A 126 -5.28 -16.34 -8.53
C ARG A 126 -5.53 -14.86 -8.26
N ALA A 127 -4.49 -14.07 -8.02
CA ALA A 127 -4.62 -12.63 -7.80
C ALA A 127 -5.08 -11.90 -9.08
N GLU A 128 -4.63 -12.33 -10.25
CA GLU A 128 -5.04 -11.78 -11.55
C GLU A 128 -6.52 -12.04 -11.85
N SER A 129 -7.04 -13.21 -11.44
CA SER A 129 -8.44 -13.59 -11.65
C SER A 129 -9.36 -13.22 -10.48
N ALA A 130 -8.83 -12.61 -9.41
CA ALA A 130 -9.63 -12.25 -8.25
C ALA A 130 -10.45 -10.98 -8.48
N ASP A 131 -11.67 -10.98 -7.96
CA ASP A 131 -12.50 -9.79 -7.90
C ASP A 131 -12.02 -8.86 -6.78
N ILE A 132 -11.60 -9.42 -5.65
CA ILE A 132 -11.17 -8.66 -4.47
C ILE A 132 -9.88 -9.21 -3.90
N GLY A 133 -8.98 -8.28 -3.55
CA GLY A 133 -7.80 -8.54 -2.75
C GLY A 133 -7.96 -7.95 -1.35
N ILE A 134 -7.66 -8.75 -0.31
CA ILE A 134 -7.73 -8.29 1.08
C ILE A 134 -6.33 -8.29 1.68
N THR A 135 -5.91 -7.15 2.24
CA THR A 135 -4.60 -7.00 2.86
C THR A 135 -4.69 -6.32 4.21
N PHE A 136 -3.61 -6.46 4.99
CA PHE A 136 -3.43 -5.70 6.22
C PHE A 136 -2.33 -4.65 5.99
N ALA A 137 -2.68 -3.37 6.09
CA ALA A 137 -1.78 -2.25 5.89
C ALA A 137 -0.95 -1.98 7.15
N SER A 138 0.31 -1.65 6.97
CA SER A 138 1.25 -1.44 8.09
C SER A 138 1.15 -0.05 8.70
N ALA A 139 0.67 0.93 7.93
CA ALA A 139 0.47 2.30 8.39
C ALA A 139 -0.46 3.07 7.43
N GLY A 140 -0.97 4.20 7.88
CA GLY A 140 -1.71 5.18 7.10
C GLY A 140 -1.10 6.58 7.20
N ILE A 141 -1.40 7.44 6.23
CA ILE A 141 -1.04 8.86 6.22
C ILE A 141 -2.31 9.67 6.02
N ALA A 142 -2.67 10.48 7.01
CA ALA A 142 -3.93 11.22 7.01
C ALA A 142 -3.99 12.28 5.90
N GLU A 143 -2.92 13.07 5.73
CA GLU A 143 -2.86 14.17 4.75
C GLU A 143 -3.25 13.75 3.32
N THR A 144 -2.89 12.54 2.93
CA THR A 144 -3.09 12.04 1.57
C THR A 144 -3.95 10.79 1.50
N ALA A 145 -4.56 10.39 2.62
CA ALA A 145 -5.30 9.13 2.77
C ALA A 145 -4.57 7.94 2.14
N THR A 146 -3.26 7.90 2.34
CA THR A 146 -2.38 6.87 1.77
C THR A 146 -2.22 5.75 2.77
N ILE A 147 -2.36 4.51 2.33
CA ILE A 147 -1.96 3.33 3.11
C ILE A 147 -0.57 2.87 2.69
N MET A 148 0.21 2.39 3.65
CA MET A 148 1.51 1.77 3.43
C MET A 148 1.36 0.24 3.48
N GLN A 149 1.53 -0.40 2.34
CA GLN A 149 1.50 -1.85 2.21
C GLN A 149 2.93 -2.39 2.10
N ARG A 150 3.37 -3.15 3.12
CA ARG A 150 4.66 -3.84 3.10
C ARG A 150 4.52 -5.16 2.33
N CYS A 151 5.35 -5.36 1.34
CA CYS A 151 5.38 -6.59 0.57
C CYS A 151 6.37 -7.57 1.19
N THR A 152 5.85 -8.68 1.70
CA THR A 152 6.60 -9.79 2.26
C THR A 152 6.27 -11.07 1.49
N GLU A 153 6.91 -12.18 1.84
CA GLU A 153 6.55 -13.48 1.28
C GLU A 153 5.08 -13.81 1.52
N LYS A 154 4.54 -13.44 2.69
CA LYS A 154 3.15 -13.70 3.11
C LYS A 154 2.14 -12.66 2.62
N SER A 155 2.61 -11.49 2.22
CA SER A 155 1.79 -10.41 1.68
C SER A 155 2.36 -9.93 0.34
N GLY A 156 2.07 -10.71 -0.71
CA GLY A 156 2.54 -10.41 -2.07
C GLY A 156 1.87 -9.15 -2.62
N ARG A 157 2.65 -8.31 -3.29
CA ARG A 157 2.15 -7.09 -3.96
C ARG A 157 0.97 -7.34 -4.90
N ALA A 158 0.90 -8.52 -5.50
CA ALA A 158 -0.18 -8.91 -6.40
C ALA A 158 -1.56 -8.86 -5.71
N VAL A 159 -1.63 -9.13 -4.40
CA VAL A 159 -2.90 -9.14 -3.66
C VAL A 159 -3.57 -7.76 -3.63
N CYS A 160 -2.78 -6.68 -3.56
CA CYS A 160 -3.33 -5.32 -3.51
C CYS A 160 -3.40 -4.61 -4.87
N LEU A 161 -2.78 -5.14 -5.93
CA LEU A 161 -2.67 -4.42 -7.21
C LEU A 161 -3.38 -5.10 -8.39
N LEU A 162 -3.55 -6.42 -8.39
CA LEU A 162 -4.13 -7.13 -9.53
C LEU A 162 -5.66 -7.27 -9.48
N PRO A 163 -6.31 -7.49 -8.32
CA PRO A 163 -7.75 -7.62 -8.25
C PRO A 163 -8.49 -6.35 -8.68
N ILE A 164 -9.76 -6.49 -9.06
CA ILE A 164 -10.64 -5.38 -9.44
C ILE A 164 -10.92 -4.46 -8.25
N GLY A 165 -11.06 -5.02 -7.05
CA GLY A 165 -11.23 -4.30 -5.80
C GLY A 165 -10.13 -4.63 -4.80
N HIS A 166 -9.75 -3.65 -3.98
CA HIS A 166 -8.81 -3.81 -2.87
C HIS A 166 -9.46 -3.37 -1.56
N ILE A 167 -9.47 -4.24 -0.57
CA ILE A 167 -9.90 -3.95 0.80
C ILE A 167 -8.65 -4.01 1.69
N ALA A 168 -8.28 -2.89 2.28
CA ALA A 168 -7.17 -2.80 3.22
C ALA A 168 -7.70 -2.66 4.65
N LEU A 169 -7.17 -3.47 5.56
CA LEU A 169 -7.38 -3.34 6.99
C LEU A 169 -6.29 -2.44 7.57
N LEU A 170 -6.65 -1.49 8.41
CA LEU A 170 -5.71 -0.53 8.98
C LEU A 170 -6.11 -0.19 10.42
N HIS A 171 -5.20 -0.38 11.38
CA HIS A 171 -5.39 0.11 12.74
C HIS A 171 -5.34 1.63 12.80
N LYS A 172 -6.28 2.26 13.51
CA LYS A 172 -6.33 3.72 13.68
C LYS A 172 -5.06 4.26 14.32
N SER A 173 -4.49 3.54 15.29
CA SER A 173 -3.24 3.92 15.97
C SER A 173 -2.01 3.98 15.07
N THR A 174 -2.08 3.36 13.89
CA THR A 174 -0.97 3.37 12.90
C THR A 174 -1.09 4.47 11.85
N ILE A 175 -2.03 5.40 12.02
CA ILE A 175 -2.19 6.55 11.12
C ILE A 175 -1.27 7.69 11.57
N PHE A 176 -0.42 8.14 10.66
CA PHE A 176 0.46 9.29 10.82
C PHE A 176 -0.14 10.52 10.12
N PRO A 177 0.09 11.74 10.64
CA PRO A 177 -0.41 12.94 9.98
C PRO A 177 0.24 13.16 8.61
N TYR A 178 1.57 12.96 8.48
CA TYR A 178 2.35 13.24 7.28
C TYR A 178 3.34 12.11 6.95
N MET A 179 3.76 12.02 5.70
CA MET A 179 4.79 11.07 5.24
C MET A 179 6.08 11.16 6.04
N THR A 180 6.48 12.35 6.44
CA THR A 180 7.73 12.58 7.19
C THR A 180 7.72 11.88 8.55
N GLN A 181 6.63 11.99 9.32
CA GLN A 181 6.55 11.30 10.62
C GLN A 181 6.52 9.77 10.45
N LEU A 182 5.85 9.26 9.42
CA LEU A 182 5.89 7.84 9.10
C LEU A 182 7.33 7.39 8.77
N MET A 183 8.07 8.16 7.99
CA MET A 183 9.45 7.82 7.63
C MET A 183 10.39 7.92 8.86
N ASP A 184 10.21 8.90 9.71
CA ASP A 184 10.98 9.05 10.96
C ASP A 184 10.72 7.88 11.93
N ASP A 185 9.48 7.41 12.03
CA ASP A 185 9.13 6.23 12.82
C ASP A 185 9.78 4.97 12.22
N TRP A 186 9.68 4.82 10.92
CA TRP A 186 10.23 3.65 10.24
C TRP A 186 11.75 3.60 10.30
N GLU A 187 12.44 4.73 10.17
CA GLU A 187 13.90 4.83 10.37
C GLU A 187 14.30 4.32 11.77
N LYS A 188 13.58 4.75 12.82
CA LYS A 188 13.82 4.27 14.18
C LYS A 188 13.61 2.76 14.34
N ARG A 189 12.56 2.22 13.72
CA ARG A 189 12.25 0.78 13.74
C ARG A 189 13.34 -0.04 13.05
N ILE A 190 13.82 0.40 11.88
CA ILE A 190 14.93 -0.24 11.17
C ILE A 190 16.22 -0.14 11.98
N ALA A 191 16.54 1.02 12.55
CA ALA A 191 17.69 1.18 13.44
C ALA A 191 17.58 0.27 14.69
N GLY A 192 16.36 -0.04 15.12
CA GLY A 192 16.05 -1.01 16.18
C GLY A 192 16.14 -2.49 15.78
N GLY A 193 16.45 -2.78 14.51
CA GLY A 193 16.62 -4.15 14.00
C GLY A 193 15.44 -4.73 13.24
N GLU A 194 14.43 -3.92 12.91
CA GLU A 194 13.35 -4.37 12.03
C GLU A 194 13.88 -4.58 10.60
N GLU A 195 13.54 -5.73 10.00
CA GLU A 195 13.96 -6.03 8.64
C GLU A 195 13.25 -5.16 7.61
N MET A 196 14.01 -4.61 6.68
CA MET A 196 13.46 -3.90 5.52
C MET A 196 12.72 -4.87 4.61
N PRO A 197 11.46 -4.60 4.25
CA PRO A 197 10.76 -5.41 3.25
C PRO A 197 11.40 -5.21 1.87
N SER A 198 11.26 -6.21 1.01
CA SER A 198 11.77 -6.14 -0.36
C SER A 198 11.08 -5.06 -1.21
N ASN A 199 9.89 -4.65 -0.83
CA ASN A 199 9.13 -3.60 -1.49
C ASN A 199 8.12 -2.99 -0.51
N VAL A 200 7.87 -1.71 -0.67
CA VAL A 200 6.78 -0.96 -0.01
C VAL A 200 5.95 -0.29 -1.08
N THR A 201 4.64 -0.45 -0.98
CA THR A 201 3.70 0.19 -1.89
C THR A 201 2.86 1.20 -1.10
N PHE A 202 2.88 2.45 -1.52
CA PHE A 202 2.00 3.49 -1.04
C PHE A 202 0.79 3.59 -1.97
N ILE A 203 -0.42 3.46 -1.40
CA ILE A 203 -1.67 3.41 -2.15
C ILE A 203 -2.58 4.54 -1.66
N SER A 204 -2.93 5.45 -2.56
CA SER A 204 -3.81 6.60 -2.30
C SER A 204 -5.04 6.50 -3.18
N GLY A 205 -6.05 5.79 -2.68
CA GLY A 205 -7.31 5.58 -3.40
C GLY A 205 -7.26 4.58 -4.57
N PRO A 206 -8.32 4.53 -5.39
CA PRO A 206 -8.41 3.65 -6.56
C PRO A 206 -7.42 4.05 -7.65
N SER A 207 -7.08 3.08 -8.52
CA SER A 207 -6.19 3.32 -9.65
C SER A 207 -6.74 4.41 -10.57
N ASN A 208 -5.97 5.47 -10.77
CA ASN A 208 -6.32 6.58 -11.64
C ASN A 208 -5.19 6.87 -12.62
N THR A 209 -5.55 6.98 -13.89
CA THR A 209 -4.66 7.43 -14.94
C THR A 209 -5.27 8.66 -15.59
N ALA A 210 -4.53 9.76 -15.63
CA ALA A 210 -4.88 10.97 -16.35
C ALA A 210 -3.79 11.22 -17.40
N ASP A 211 -3.94 10.59 -18.56
CA ASP A 211 -2.95 10.62 -19.60
C ASP A 211 -3.26 11.73 -20.65
N ILE A 212 -2.71 11.63 -21.83
CA ILE A 212 -2.51 12.62 -22.90
C ILE A 212 -3.69 13.60 -23.13
N GLU A 213 -4.94 13.19 -22.85
CA GLU A 213 -6.14 14.01 -23.08
C GLU A 213 -6.75 14.62 -21.80
N LEU A 214 -6.08 14.52 -20.64
CA LEU A 214 -6.60 14.95 -19.33
C LEU A 214 -7.93 14.27 -18.94
N VAL A 215 -8.27 13.17 -19.58
CA VAL A 215 -9.43 12.35 -19.22
C VAL A 215 -9.02 11.36 -18.14
N ARG A 216 -9.64 11.46 -16.97
CA ARG A 216 -9.43 10.54 -15.86
C ARG A 216 -10.04 9.18 -16.20
N VAL A 217 -9.20 8.15 -16.29
CA VAL A 217 -9.62 6.74 -16.43
C VAL A 217 -9.30 5.98 -15.15
N VAL A 218 -10.30 5.27 -14.62
CA VAL A 218 -10.16 4.50 -13.39
C VAL A 218 -9.91 3.03 -13.72
N GLY A 219 -8.98 2.36 -13.01
CA GLY A 219 -8.80 0.92 -13.09
C GLY A 219 -7.94 0.40 -14.23
N VAL A 220 -7.13 1.24 -14.88
CA VAL A 220 -6.25 0.80 -16.00
C VAL A 220 -5.05 -0.02 -15.50
N HIS A 221 -4.44 0.41 -14.38
CA HIS A 221 -3.19 -0.15 -13.87
C HIS A 221 -3.29 -0.68 -12.44
N GLY A 222 -4.49 -0.88 -11.92
CA GLY A 222 -4.74 -1.35 -10.56
C GLY A 222 -6.23 -1.37 -10.23
N PRO A 223 -6.60 -1.58 -8.96
CA PRO A 223 -7.98 -1.72 -8.54
C PRO A 223 -8.88 -0.53 -8.93
N VAL A 224 -10.07 -0.85 -9.44
CA VAL A 224 -11.14 0.12 -9.70
C VAL A 224 -11.75 0.61 -8.38
N TYR A 225 -11.87 -0.30 -7.42
CA TYR A 225 -12.43 -0.02 -6.10
C TYR A 225 -11.33 -0.11 -5.05
N ALA A 226 -11.22 0.93 -4.23
CA ALA A 226 -10.35 0.95 -3.06
C ALA A 226 -11.20 1.11 -1.82
N SER A 227 -10.98 0.27 -0.82
CA SER A 227 -11.68 0.35 0.46
C SER A 227 -10.69 0.21 1.61
N VAL A 228 -10.95 0.92 2.69
CA VAL A 228 -10.18 0.83 3.93
C VAL A 228 -11.13 0.58 5.10
N VAL A 229 -10.83 -0.44 5.89
CA VAL A 229 -11.48 -0.69 7.18
C VAL A 229 -10.56 -0.15 8.26
N LEU A 230 -10.97 0.94 8.91
CA LEU A 230 -10.29 1.53 10.05
C LEU A 230 -10.71 0.78 11.32
N ILE A 231 -9.75 0.16 11.98
CA ILE A 231 -9.98 -0.72 13.14
C ILE A 231 -9.65 0.06 14.40
N ASP A 232 -10.57 0.06 15.37
CA ASP A 232 -10.33 0.57 16.71
C ASP A 232 -9.30 -0.33 17.42
N ASP A 233 -8.36 0.27 18.17
CA ASP A 233 -7.32 -0.44 18.94
C ASP A 233 -7.72 -0.60 20.41
#